data_7223ff16b8d0c31e75891b5a5a3e4f65
#
_entry.id   7223ff16b8d0c31e75891b5a5a3e4f65
#
_cell.length_a   1.000
_cell.length_b   1.000
_cell.length_c   1.000
_cell.angle_alpha   90.00
_cell.angle_beta   90.00
_cell.angle_gamma   90.00
#
_symmetry.space_group_name_H-M   'P 1'
#
loop_
_entity.id
_entity.type
_entity.pdbx_description
1 polymer ?
#
loop_
_entity_poly.entity_id
_entity_poly.type
_entity_poly.pdbx_seq_one_letter_code
_entity_poly.pdbx_strand_id
1 'polypeptide(L)'
;ESLVWASLSVFCSAFDPDAPAPRPTPKVVPVSVGQEPLVNAQQALLTHLNALVAGLEWGIGRLAEGDPLRAWGWRRRDRVIAQRAEVRQGIREASTTPTPDLPGYPMPTTPVNAAATRSLWSDLEDNVLSGWGRVTAASPAPARPHAVAAMASQTEVLAHLGTGVTTWPGWV
;
A
#
# COMPACT_ATOMS: atom_id res chain seq x y z
N GLU A 1 -3.82 9.28 -18.12
CA GLU A 1 -3.62 7.98 -17.42
C GLU A 1 -4.90 7.49 -16.74
N SER A 2 -5.70 8.35 -16.12
CA SER A 2 -7.03 8.00 -15.58
C SER A 2 -7.98 7.47 -16.67
N LEU A 3 -7.87 7.95 -17.90
CA LEU A 3 -8.64 7.46 -19.04
C LEU A 3 -8.26 6.03 -19.47
N VAL A 4 -7.00 5.63 -19.32
CA VAL A 4 -6.53 4.28 -19.62
C VAL A 4 -7.11 3.27 -18.62
N TRP A 5 -7.14 3.61 -17.35
CA TRP A 5 -7.72 2.73 -16.32
C TRP A 5 -9.24 2.66 -16.40
N ALA A 6 -9.90 3.78 -16.68
CA ALA A 6 -11.33 3.79 -16.96
C ALA A 6 -11.66 2.94 -18.20
N SER A 7 -10.85 3.01 -19.24
CA SER A 7 -10.97 2.19 -20.44
C SER A 7 -10.73 0.70 -20.17
N LEU A 8 -9.75 0.34 -19.33
CA LEU A 8 -9.50 -1.04 -18.91
C LEU A 8 -10.67 -1.60 -18.08
N SER A 9 -11.23 -0.80 -17.18
CA SER A 9 -12.40 -1.20 -16.38
C SER A 9 -13.63 -1.44 -17.27
N VAL A 10 -13.90 -0.55 -18.21
CA VAL A 10 -14.98 -0.72 -19.21
C VAL A 10 -14.70 -1.93 -20.12
N PHE A 11 -13.45 -2.15 -20.50
CA PHE A 11 -13.06 -3.28 -21.32
C PHE A 11 -13.24 -4.61 -20.57
N CYS A 12 -12.84 -4.70 -19.31
CA CYS A 12 -13.06 -5.89 -18.49
C CYS A 12 -14.56 -6.17 -18.27
N SER A 13 -15.38 -5.14 -18.02
CA SER A 13 -16.82 -5.31 -17.85
C SER A 13 -17.56 -5.70 -19.13
N ALA A 14 -16.98 -5.42 -20.32
CA ALA A 14 -17.53 -5.85 -21.60
C ALA A 14 -17.36 -7.37 -21.86
N PHE A 15 -16.44 -8.03 -21.16
CA PHE A 15 -16.19 -9.48 -21.29
C PHE A 15 -16.89 -10.31 -20.21
N ASP A 16 -17.40 -9.68 -19.16
CA ASP A 16 -18.17 -10.34 -18.11
C ASP A 16 -19.54 -9.63 -18.00
N PRO A 17 -20.60 -10.21 -18.61
CA PRO A 17 -21.93 -9.61 -18.56
C PRO A 17 -22.53 -9.56 -17.14
N ASP A 18 -22.02 -10.36 -16.22
CA ASP A 18 -22.43 -10.38 -14.81
C ASP A 18 -21.56 -9.46 -13.93
N ALA A 19 -20.54 -8.82 -14.50
CA ALA A 19 -19.71 -7.87 -13.78
C ALA A 19 -20.55 -6.69 -13.29
N PRO A 20 -20.38 -6.27 -12.03
CA PRO A 20 -21.07 -5.10 -11.52
C PRO A 20 -20.75 -3.88 -12.38
N ALA A 21 -21.76 -3.09 -12.71
CA ALA A 21 -21.61 -1.88 -13.51
C ALA A 21 -20.41 -1.04 -13.02
N PRO A 22 -19.60 -0.49 -13.94
CA PRO A 22 -18.44 0.30 -13.57
C PRO A 22 -18.87 1.42 -12.64
N ARG A 23 -18.22 1.49 -11.47
CA ARG A 23 -18.54 2.54 -10.49
C ARG A 23 -18.21 3.89 -11.11
N PRO A 24 -19.01 4.91 -10.84
CA PRO A 24 -18.77 6.24 -11.39
C PRO A 24 -17.37 6.71 -11.01
N THR A 25 -16.64 7.26 -11.97
CA THR A 25 -15.33 7.88 -11.75
C THR A 25 -15.44 8.91 -10.64
N PRO A 26 -14.56 8.91 -9.63
CA PRO A 26 -14.61 9.93 -8.60
C PRO A 26 -14.56 11.31 -9.24
N LYS A 27 -15.44 12.20 -8.77
CA LYS A 27 -15.57 13.57 -9.31
C LYS A 27 -14.33 14.44 -9.07
N VAL A 28 -13.43 13.99 -8.22
CA VAL A 28 -12.21 14.72 -7.87
C VAL A 28 -11.03 13.90 -8.37
N VAL A 29 -10.49 14.30 -9.51
CA VAL A 29 -9.16 13.89 -9.94
C VAL A 29 -8.17 14.77 -9.18
N PRO A 30 -7.22 14.22 -8.40
CA PRO A 30 -6.19 15.05 -7.78
C PRO A 30 -5.49 15.88 -8.88
N VAL A 31 -5.54 17.20 -8.76
CA VAL A 31 -5.02 18.14 -9.77
C VAL A 31 -3.52 17.97 -10.00
N SER A 32 -2.84 17.26 -9.10
CA SER A 32 -1.39 17.10 -9.06
C SER A 32 -0.88 15.71 -9.46
N VAL A 33 -1.69 14.85 -10.06
CA VAL A 33 -1.22 13.55 -10.55
C VAL A 33 -0.11 13.77 -11.59
N GLY A 34 1.10 13.31 -11.28
CA GLY A 34 2.28 13.45 -12.12
C GLY A 34 3.09 14.74 -11.91
N GLN A 35 2.70 15.64 -11.00
CA GLN A 35 3.47 16.83 -10.63
C GLN A 35 4.26 16.67 -9.32
N GLU A 36 3.97 15.65 -8.54
CA GLU A 36 4.72 15.38 -7.32
C GLU A 36 6.11 14.85 -7.66
N PRO A 37 7.21 15.39 -7.09
CA PRO A 37 8.52 14.79 -7.21
C PRO A 37 8.53 13.35 -6.68
N LEU A 38 9.14 12.42 -7.44
CA LEU A 38 9.20 11.01 -7.07
C LEU A 38 9.74 10.80 -5.65
N VAL A 39 10.75 11.58 -5.26
CA VAL A 39 11.35 11.49 -3.93
C VAL A 39 10.35 11.81 -2.81
N ASN A 40 9.41 12.74 -3.02
CA ASN A 40 8.38 13.06 -2.04
C ASN A 40 7.36 11.91 -1.89
N ALA A 41 6.97 11.29 -3.01
CA ALA A 41 6.13 10.11 -3.00
C ALA A 41 6.82 8.93 -2.29
N GLN A 42 8.13 8.74 -2.52
CA GLN A 42 8.93 7.73 -1.83
C GLN A 42 9.07 8.01 -0.32
N GLN A 43 9.22 9.26 0.11
CA GLN A 43 9.25 9.63 1.53
C GLN A 43 7.91 9.32 2.22
N ALA A 44 6.79 9.61 1.57
CA ALA A 44 5.47 9.26 2.09
C ALA A 44 5.29 7.74 2.20
N LEU A 45 5.65 6.99 1.15
CA LEU A 45 5.64 5.53 1.18
C LEU A 45 6.53 4.98 2.31
N LEU A 46 7.73 5.55 2.51
CA LEU A 46 8.63 5.14 3.59
C LEU A 46 7.99 5.34 4.96
N THR A 47 7.25 6.42 5.17
CA THR A 47 6.51 6.67 6.41
C THR A 47 5.45 5.59 6.66
N HIS A 48 4.70 5.19 5.62
CA HIS A 48 3.72 4.11 5.72
C HIS A 48 4.37 2.74 6.00
N LEU A 49 5.50 2.45 5.35
CA LEU A 49 6.26 1.21 5.60
C LEU A 49 6.81 1.15 7.03
N ASN A 50 7.30 2.27 7.57
CA ASN A 50 7.75 2.36 8.96
C ASN A 50 6.59 2.09 9.93
N ALA A 51 5.43 2.73 9.72
CA ALA A 51 4.23 2.50 10.54
C ALA A 51 3.75 1.04 10.46
N LEU A 52 3.80 0.44 9.26
CA LEU A 52 3.41 -0.96 9.07
C LEU A 52 4.34 -1.92 9.82
N VAL A 53 5.67 -1.70 9.82
CA VAL A 53 6.60 -2.53 10.62
C VAL A 53 6.23 -2.47 12.10
N ALA A 54 6.01 -1.27 12.64
CA ALA A 54 5.62 -1.10 14.05
C ALA A 54 4.27 -1.78 14.36
N GLY A 55 3.27 -1.65 13.48
CA GLY A 55 1.97 -2.30 13.62
C GLY A 55 2.02 -3.82 13.52
N LEU A 56 2.88 -4.35 12.64
CA LEU A 56 3.11 -5.79 12.54
C LEU A 56 3.74 -6.33 13.83
N GLU A 57 4.79 -5.69 14.34
CA GLU A 57 5.47 -6.08 15.58
C GLU A 57 4.52 -6.03 16.77
N TRP A 58 3.70 -4.98 16.86
CA TRP A 58 2.71 -4.86 17.92
C TRP A 58 1.65 -5.97 17.86
N GLY A 59 1.08 -6.25 16.68
CA GLY A 59 0.11 -7.31 16.50
C GLY A 59 0.69 -8.70 16.76
N ILE A 60 1.90 -8.99 16.26
CA ILE A 60 2.62 -10.25 16.50
C ILE A 60 2.77 -10.50 18.01
N GLY A 61 3.13 -9.48 18.78
CA GLY A 61 3.31 -9.59 20.23
C GLY A 61 2.00 -9.87 21.01
N ARG A 62 0.83 -9.66 20.38
CA ARG A 62 -0.49 -9.89 20.99
C ARG A 62 -1.14 -11.22 20.59
N LEU A 63 -0.64 -11.87 19.56
CA LEU A 63 -1.16 -13.15 19.07
C LEU A 63 -0.51 -14.31 19.82
N ALA A 64 -1.30 -15.38 20.05
CA ALA A 64 -0.81 -16.60 20.64
C ALA A 64 0.30 -17.26 19.79
N GLU A 65 1.16 -18.04 20.41
CA GLU A 65 2.33 -18.63 19.75
C GLU A 65 1.97 -19.55 18.58
N GLY A 66 0.87 -20.29 18.66
CA GLY A 66 0.39 -21.17 17.60
C GLY A 66 -0.56 -20.52 16.58
N ASP A 67 -0.81 -19.22 16.68
CA ASP A 67 -1.75 -18.54 15.78
C ASP A 67 -1.16 -18.45 14.35
N PRO A 68 -1.87 -18.96 13.31
CA PRO A 68 -1.41 -18.85 11.92
C PRO A 68 -1.17 -17.42 11.45
N LEU A 69 -1.96 -16.46 11.96
CA LEU A 69 -1.80 -15.05 11.65
C LEU A 69 -0.48 -14.50 12.19
N ARG A 70 -0.03 -14.97 13.38
CA ARG A 70 1.29 -14.61 13.94
C ARG A 70 2.43 -15.05 13.03
N ALA A 71 2.40 -16.30 12.55
CA ALA A 71 3.41 -16.81 11.63
C ALA A 71 3.43 -16.07 10.28
N TRP A 72 2.26 -15.70 9.78
CA TRP A 72 2.13 -14.84 8.60
C TRP A 72 2.71 -13.45 8.86
N GLY A 73 2.39 -12.84 10.01
CA GLY A 73 2.90 -11.53 10.41
C GLY A 73 4.42 -11.44 10.41
N TRP A 74 5.11 -12.46 10.93
CA TRP A 74 6.58 -12.53 10.89
C TRP A 74 7.12 -12.51 9.45
N ARG A 75 6.60 -13.36 8.57
CA ARG A 75 7.01 -13.40 7.15
C ARG A 75 6.71 -12.07 6.44
N ARG A 76 5.56 -11.47 6.75
CA ARG A 76 5.21 -10.17 6.17
C ARG A 76 6.14 -9.07 6.62
N ARG A 77 6.44 -9.01 7.94
CA ARG A 77 7.37 -8.06 8.52
C ARG A 77 8.74 -8.08 7.82
N ASP A 78 9.30 -9.25 7.61
CA ASP A 78 10.61 -9.40 6.97
C ASP A 78 10.59 -8.87 5.52
N ARG A 79 9.52 -9.12 4.78
CA ARG A 79 9.32 -8.55 3.44
C ARG A 79 9.20 -7.03 3.47
N VAL A 80 8.46 -6.48 4.42
CA VAL A 80 8.30 -5.02 4.57
C VAL A 80 9.62 -4.35 4.94
N ILE A 81 10.45 -4.99 5.77
CA ILE A 81 11.80 -4.50 6.10
C ILE A 81 12.68 -4.44 4.83
N ALA A 82 12.65 -5.47 3.99
CA ALA A 82 13.38 -5.46 2.71
C ALA A 82 12.87 -4.34 1.79
N GLN A 83 11.56 -4.22 1.61
CA GLN A 83 10.92 -3.19 0.80
C GLN A 83 11.26 -1.77 1.31
N ARG A 84 11.27 -1.58 2.63
CA ARG A 84 11.69 -0.33 3.28
C ARG A 84 13.15 0.01 2.96
N ALA A 85 14.04 -0.98 2.95
CA ALA A 85 15.45 -0.79 2.61
C ALA A 85 15.63 -0.34 1.16
N GLU A 86 14.88 -0.92 0.23
CA GLU A 86 14.87 -0.53 -1.20
C GLU A 86 14.39 0.91 -1.39
N VAL A 87 13.28 1.29 -0.76
CA VAL A 87 12.75 2.68 -0.84
C VAL A 87 13.75 3.67 -0.24
N ARG A 88 14.38 3.35 0.90
CA ARG A 88 15.44 4.18 1.49
C ARG A 88 16.63 4.35 0.57
N GLN A 89 17.01 3.31 -0.14
CA GLN A 89 18.11 3.37 -1.11
C GLN A 89 17.74 4.29 -2.27
N GLY A 90 16.55 4.17 -2.87
CA GLY A 90 16.10 5.07 -3.94
C GLY A 90 16.08 6.55 -3.54
N ILE A 91 15.68 6.85 -2.28
CA ILE A 91 15.70 8.22 -1.76
C ILE A 91 17.14 8.76 -1.64
N ARG A 92 18.11 7.92 -1.21
CA ARG A 92 19.52 8.30 -1.13
C ARG A 92 20.13 8.54 -2.50
N GLU A 93 19.80 7.70 -3.48
CA GLU A 93 20.23 7.86 -4.88
C GLU A 93 19.73 9.17 -5.49
N ALA A 94 18.57 9.65 -5.03
CA ALA A 94 18.09 11.00 -5.35
C ALA A 94 18.77 12.13 -4.51
N SER A 95 19.89 11.83 -3.82
CA SER A 95 20.64 12.76 -2.97
C SER A 95 19.79 13.41 -1.85
N THR A 96 18.80 12.67 -1.36
CA THR A 96 17.87 13.12 -0.31
C THR A 96 18.02 12.24 0.93
N THR A 97 17.88 12.82 2.12
CA THR A 97 17.92 12.07 3.37
C THR A 97 16.56 11.36 3.57
N PRO A 98 16.54 10.02 3.74
CA PRO A 98 15.32 9.30 4.07
C PRO A 98 14.69 9.77 5.38
N THR A 99 13.37 9.87 5.41
CA THR A 99 12.62 10.17 6.65
C THR A 99 13.02 9.20 7.75
N PRO A 100 13.42 9.69 8.94
CA PRO A 100 13.80 8.84 10.05
C PRO A 100 12.60 8.03 10.56
N ASP A 101 12.92 6.91 11.22
CA ASP A 101 11.91 6.16 11.97
C ASP A 101 11.46 6.97 13.18
N LEU A 102 10.17 6.94 13.47
CA LEU A 102 9.62 7.64 14.64
C LEU A 102 9.62 6.71 15.85
N PRO A 103 9.74 7.26 17.07
CA PRO A 103 9.66 6.48 18.31
C PRO A 103 8.27 5.86 18.55
N GLY A 104 7.26 6.28 17.80
CA GLY A 104 5.90 5.74 17.82
C GLY A 104 5.08 6.25 16.66
N TYR A 105 4.11 5.44 16.24
CA TYR A 105 3.16 5.76 15.18
C TYR A 105 1.74 5.73 15.72
N PRO A 106 0.86 6.66 15.32
CA PRO A 106 -0.56 6.54 15.62
C PRO A 106 -1.11 5.29 14.93
N MET A 107 -1.78 4.43 15.71
CA MET A 107 -2.36 3.20 15.21
C MET A 107 -3.89 3.32 15.15
N PRO A 108 -4.52 2.96 14.04
CA PRO A 108 -5.97 3.12 13.87
C PRO A 108 -6.78 2.23 14.82
N THR A 109 -6.23 1.07 15.18
CA THR A 109 -6.92 0.07 16.00
C THR A 109 -5.94 -0.59 16.97
N THR A 110 -6.40 -0.91 18.20
CA THR A 110 -5.60 -1.66 19.16
C THR A 110 -5.76 -3.18 18.92
N PRO A 111 -4.66 -3.94 18.73
CA PRO A 111 -4.72 -5.38 18.42
C PRO A 111 -4.99 -6.22 19.69
N VAL A 112 -6.20 -6.16 20.20
CA VAL A 112 -6.61 -6.88 21.44
C VAL A 112 -6.87 -8.38 21.20
N ASN A 113 -7.07 -8.79 19.95
CA ASN A 113 -7.28 -10.19 19.53
C ASN A 113 -6.92 -10.34 18.04
N ALA A 114 -7.02 -11.56 17.50
CA ALA A 114 -6.67 -11.85 16.10
C ALA A 114 -7.51 -11.06 15.09
N ALA A 115 -8.80 -10.83 15.34
CA ALA A 115 -9.65 -10.03 14.47
C ALA A 115 -9.22 -8.56 14.44
N ALA A 116 -9.00 -7.95 15.60
CA ALA A 116 -8.51 -6.58 15.71
C ALA A 116 -7.09 -6.42 15.13
N THR A 117 -6.23 -7.43 15.32
CA THR A 117 -4.89 -7.46 14.68
C THR A 117 -4.99 -7.49 13.17
N ARG A 118 -5.90 -8.30 12.62
CA ARG A 118 -6.15 -8.36 11.17
C ARG A 118 -6.65 -7.02 10.63
N SER A 119 -7.60 -6.36 11.34
CA SER A 119 -8.09 -5.03 10.97
C SER A 119 -6.97 -3.99 10.98
N LEU A 120 -6.19 -3.92 12.06
CA LEU A 120 -5.03 -3.03 12.15
C LEU A 120 -4.08 -3.21 10.97
N TRP A 121 -3.72 -4.46 10.65
CA TRP A 121 -2.80 -4.73 9.56
C TRP A 121 -3.41 -4.38 8.21
N SER A 122 -4.71 -4.63 8.00
CA SER A 122 -5.41 -4.22 6.77
C SER A 122 -5.37 -2.72 6.55
N ASP A 123 -5.64 -1.93 7.58
CA ASP A 123 -5.62 -0.47 7.49
C ASP A 123 -4.21 0.06 7.17
N LEU A 124 -3.17 -0.53 7.78
CA LEU A 124 -1.78 -0.14 7.52
C LEU A 124 -1.30 -0.58 6.12
N GLU A 125 -1.72 -1.75 5.64
CA GLU A 125 -1.43 -2.24 4.29
C GLU A 125 -2.13 -1.40 3.21
N ASP A 126 -3.33 -0.90 3.48
CA ASP A 126 -4.05 0.01 2.58
C ASP A 126 -3.33 1.35 2.45
N ASN A 127 -2.79 1.88 3.56
CA ASN A 127 -1.92 3.05 3.52
C ASN A 127 -0.65 2.83 2.67
N VAL A 128 -0.04 1.63 2.73
CA VAL A 128 1.10 1.27 1.87
C VAL A 128 0.67 1.19 0.41
N LEU A 129 -0.50 0.63 0.11
CA LEU A 129 -1.05 0.61 -1.24
C LEU A 129 -1.24 2.04 -1.79
N SER A 130 -1.79 2.94 -0.97
CA SER A 130 -1.93 4.37 -1.31
C SER A 130 -0.57 5.02 -1.58
N GLY A 131 0.44 4.70 -0.77
CA GLY A 131 1.82 5.15 -0.97
C GLY A 131 2.41 4.68 -2.30
N TRP A 132 2.20 3.42 -2.67
CA TRP A 132 2.61 2.89 -3.97
C TRP A 132 1.86 3.53 -5.13
N GLY A 133 0.58 3.88 -4.96
CA GLY A 133 -0.19 4.65 -5.93
C GLY A 133 0.46 6.00 -6.23
N ARG A 134 0.91 6.73 -5.20
CA ARG A 134 1.64 7.99 -5.35
C ARG A 134 2.98 7.79 -6.07
N VAL A 135 3.76 6.78 -5.68
CA VAL A 135 5.02 6.45 -6.35
C VAL A 135 4.78 6.11 -7.81
N THR A 136 3.75 5.34 -8.13
CA THR A 136 3.38 5.00 -9.51
C THR A 136 3.06 6.25 -10.33
N ALA A 137 2.28 7.17 -9.77
CA ALA A 137 1.92 8.43 -10.43
C ALA A 137 3.14 9.34 -10.67
N ALA A 138 4.06 9.40 -9.70
CA ALA A 138 5.27 10.22 -9.77
C ALA A 138 6.41 9.58 -10.58
N SER A 139 6.34 8.27 -10.85
CA SER A 139 7.41 7.53 -11.54
C SER A 139 7.52 7.90 -13.01
N PRO A 140 8.74 8.11 -13.53
CA PRO A 140 8.98 8.23 -14.97
C PRO A 140 8.58 6.93 -15.68
N ALA A 141 8.24 7.03 -16.97
CA ALA A 141 7.73 5.91 -17.76
C ALA A 141 8.56 4.61 -17.66
N PRO A 142 9.90 4.63 -17.67
CA PRO A 142 10.70 3.41 -17.55
C PRO A 142 10.61 2.72 -16.17
N ALA A 143 10.40 3.47 -15.10
CA ALA A 143 10.33 2.95 -13.73
C ALA A 143 8.91 2.55 -13.30
N ARG A 144 7.89 3.04 -14.00
CA ARG A 144 6.47 2.83 -13.65
C ARG A 144 6.04 1.36 -13.61
N PRO A 145 6.49 0.46 -14.50
CA PRO A 145 6.13 -0.96 -14.41
C PRO A 145 6.51 -1.62 -13.08
N HIS A 146 7.66 -1.25 -12.50
CA HIS A 146 8.07 -1.74 -11.18
C HIS A 146 7.11 -1.29 -10.07
N ALA A 147 6.74 -0.01 -10.06
CA ALA A 147 5.80 0.53 -9.07
C ALA A 147 4.40 -0.10 -9.22
N VAL A 148 3.93 -0.34 -10.44
CA VAL A 148 2.67 -1.05 -10.72
C VAL A 148 2.72 -2.49 -10.21
N ALA A 149 3.83 -3.21 -10.42
CA ALA A 149 4.00 -4.57 -9.90
C ALA A 149 3.97 -4.60 -8.37
N ALA A 150 4.59 -3.60 -7.71
CA ALA A 150 4.53 -3.46 -6.26
C ALA A 150 3.09 -3.20 -5.76
N MET A 151 2.30 -2.38 -6.46
CA MET A 151 0.87 -2.20 -6.18
C MET A 151 0.09 -3.51 -6.30
N ALA A 152 0.31 -4.28 -7.39
CA ALA A 152 -0.36 -5.56 -7.58
C ALA A 152 -0.05 -6.53 -6.45
N SER A 153 1.23 -6.68 -6.07
CA SER A 153 1.62 -7.50 -4.90
C SER A 153 0.99 -7.02 -3.60
N GLN A 154 0.81 -5.71 -3.44
CA GLN A 154 0.16 -5.13 -2.26
C GLN A 154 -1.34 -5.46 -2.20
N THR A 155 -2.02 -5.51 -3.35
CA THR A 155 -3.44 -5.94 -3.41
C THR A 155 -3.62 -7.41 -3.02
N GLU A 156 -2.68 -8.28 -3.38
CA GLU A 156 -2.68 -9.69 -2.95
C GLU A 156 -2.57 -9.83 -1.41
N VAL A 157 -1.75 -8.96 -0.79
CA VAL A 157 -1.63 -8.92 0.67
C VAL A 157 -2.95 -8.54 1.33
N LEU A 158 -3.63 -7.51 0.82
CA LEU A 158 -4.94 -7.07 1.31
C LEU A 158 -6.00 -8.17 1.13
N ALA A 159 -6.02 -8.82 -0.03
CA ALA A 159 -6.92 -9.95 -0.27
C ALA A 159 -6.70 -11.11 0.73
N HIS A 160 -5.43 -11.41 1.07
CA HIS A 160 -5.10 -12.41 2.09
C HIS A 160 -5.62 -12.03 3.48
N LEU A 161 -5.62 -10.75 3.82
CA LEU A 161 -6.21 -10.24 5.06
C LEU A 161 -7.74 -10.22 5.05
N GLY A 162 -8.36 -10.52 3.90
CA GLY A 162 -9.82 -10.53 3.73
C GLY A 162 -10.41 -9.14 3.48
N THR A 163 -9.57 -8.18 3.13
CA THR A 163 -10.00 -6.81 2.81
C THR A 163 -10.16 -6.67 1.31
N GLY A 164 -11.34 -6.22 0.87
CA GLY A 164 -11.55 -5.84 -0.52
C GLY A 164 -10.74 -4.60 -0.88
N VAL A 165 -10.12 -4.60 -2.04
CA VAL A 165 -9.45 -3.41 -2.56
C VAL A 165 -10.52 -2.36 -2.87
N THR A 166 -10.36 -1.16 -2.32
CA THR A 166 -11.22 -0.04 -2.68
C THR A 166 -11.04 0.32 -4.16
N THR A 167 -12.06 0.88 -4.78
CA THR A 167 -12.19 1.02 -6.25
C THR A 167 -10.98 1.66 -6.94
N TRP A 168 -10.18 2.46 -6.22
CA TRP A 168 -9.00 3.15 -6.74
C TRP A 168 -7.89 3.17 -5.66
N PRO A 169 -6.95 2.20 -5.70
CA PRO A 169 -5.80 2.22 -4.79
C PRO A 169 -5.01 3.53 -4.94
N GLY A 170 -4.76 4.19 -3.81
CA GLY A 170 -4.00 5.45 -3.80
C GLY A 170 -4.82 6.72 -4.03
N TRP A 171 -6.13 6.63 -4.08
CA TRP A 171 -7.02 7.79 -4.12
C TRP A 171 -7.80 7.86 -2.80
N VAL A 172 -7.49 8.85 -2.02
CA VAL A 172 -8.20 9.21 -0.80
C VAL A 172 -8.83 10.57 -1.02
#